data_ecfe2a2fa33544a4204d1654a3c897b0
#
_entry.id   ecfe2a2fa33544a4204d1654a3c897b0
#
_cell.length_a   1.000
_cell.length_b   1.000
_cell.length_c   1.000
_cell.angle_alpha   90.00
_cell.angle_beta   90.00
_cell.angle_gamma   90.00
#
_symmetry.space_group_name_H-M   'P 1'
#
loop_
_entity.id
_entity.type
_entity.pdbx_description
1 polymer ?
#
loop_
_entity_poly.entity_id
_entity_poly.type
_entity_poly.pdbx_seq_one_letter_code
_entity_poly.pdbx_strand_id
1 'polypeptide(L)'
;FAMSNAIEKYKLNNKHIALACASHKGEKIHIKELKKWISKINLKTKNLKCGIHGPLDKKASEKIIYSRKKFNELHNNCAGKHLAMLTSCLVNNQNINNYLDYNHTHQKNIRQVFNKFTETKLSKKNFSLDGCSAPQYSFKIKSISKALNNLIKSYKGFYDYSEEVKTLINSVLENP
;
A
#
# COMPACT_ATOMS: atom_id res chain seq x y z
N PHE A 1 8.85 3.07 0.65
CA PHE A 1 10.16 2.87 0.01
C PHE A 1 10.05 2.81 -1.51
N ALA A 2 9.38 1.80 -2.08
CA ALA A 2 9.23 1.65 -3.53
C ALA A 2 8.49 2.82 -4.21
N MET A 3 7.91 3.72 -3.43
CA MET A 3 7.09 4.85 -3.88
C MET A 3 7.74 6.21 -3.60
N SER A 4 8.94 6.29 -2.99
CA SER A 4 9.52 7.57 -2.58
C SER A 4 9.62 8.59 -3.73
N ASN A 5 10.14 8.19 -4.87
CA ASN A 5 10.21 9.05 -6.07
C ASN A 5 8.83 9.47 -6.63
N ALA A 6 7.77 8.79 -6.25
CA ALA A 6 6.42 9.09 -6.70
C ALA A 6 5.73 10.17 -5.87
N ILE A 7 6.19 10.38 -4.63
CA ILE A 7 5.60 11.37 -3.72
C ILE A 7 5.71 12.75 -4.32
N GLU A 8 6.89 13.15 -4.74
CA GLU A 8 7.15 14.42 -5.38
C GLU A 8 6.47 14.53 -6.76
N LYS A 9 6.72 13.55 -7.64
CA LYS A 9 6.20 13.54 -9.03
C LYS A 9 4.69 13.71 -9.09
N TYR A 10 3.94 13.04 -8.21
CA TYR A 10 2.47 13.08 -8.20
C TYR A 10 1.90 13.98 -7.09
N LYS A 11 2.76 14.75 -6.39
CA LYS A 11 2.37 15.63 -5.28
C LYS A 11 1.47 14.90 -4.27
N LEU A 12 1.95 13.73 -3.82
CA LEU A 12 1.27 12.96 -2.79
C LEU A 12 1.54 13.59 -1.42
N ASN A 13 0.57 13.49 -0.52
CA ASN A 13 0.69 14.01 0.84
C ASN A 13 0.60 12.89 1.88
N ASN A 14 0.77 13.23 3.16
CA ASN A 14 0.76 12.30 4.28
C ASN A 14 -0.51 11.42 4.35
N LYS A 15 -1.69 11.95 3.94
CA LYS A 15 -2.93 11.15 3.88
C LYS A 15 -2.86 10.02 2.86
N HIS A 16 -2.25 10.26 1.71
CA HIS A 16 -2.05 9.21 0.70
C HIS A 16 -1.08 8.14 1.22
N ILE A 17 -0.02 8.55 1.92
CA ILE A 17 0.98 7.63 2.49
C ILE A 17 0.36 6.81 3.63
N ALA A 18 -0.40 7.43 4.52
CA ALA A 18 -1.13 6.73 5.56
C ALA A 18 -2.12 5.71 4.97
N LEU A 19 -2.88 6.09 3.93
CA LEU A 19 -3.80 5.19 3.23
C LEU A 19 -3.08 4.03 2.53
N ALA A 20 -1.84 4.22 2.07
CA ALA A 20 -1.04 3.12 1.51
C ALA A 20 -0.75 2.02 2.53
N CYS A 21 -0.67 2.37 3.82
CA CYS A 21 -0.38 1.47 4.93
C CYS A 21 -1.64 0.98 5.66
N ALA A 22 -2.78 1.63 5.43
CA ALA A 22 -4.01 1.37 6.17
C ALA A 22 -4.81 0.21 5.58
N SER A 23 -5.52 -0.47 6.48
CA SER A 23 -6.72 -1.24 6.15
C SER A 23 -7.93 -0.35 6.44
N HIS A 24 -8.26 0.56 5.52
CA HIS A 24 -9.26 1.60 5.76
C HIS A 24 -10.69 1.06 5.79
N LYS A 25 -11.57 1.72 6.54
CA LYS A 25 -12.98 1.30 6.71
C LYS A 25 -13.90 1.65 5.54
N GLY A 26 -13.41 2.37 4.53
CA GLY A 26 -14.21 2.78 3.36
C GLY A 26 -15.16 3.95 3.62
N GLU A 27 -14.94 4.72 4.67
CA GLU A 27 -15.69 5.93 4.99
C GLU A 27 -15.47 7.06 3.94
N LYS A 28 -16.36 8.06 3.97
CA LYS A 28 -16.32 9.18 3.01
C LYS A 28 -14.95 9.87 2.94
N ILE A 29 -14.25 10.00 4.07
CA ILE A 29 -12.92 10.62 4.13
C ILE A 29 -11.91 9.80 3.32
N HIS A 30 -11.88 8.48 3.52
CA HIS A 30 -10.98 7.58 2.81
C HIS A 30 -11.24 7.60 1.30
N ILE A 31 -12.51 7.45 0.90
CA ILE A 31 -12.92 7.43 -0.52
C ILE A 31 -12.58 8.76 -1.21
N LYS A 32 -12.74 9.89 -0.51
CA LYS A 32 -12.38 11.21 -1.04
C LYS A 32 -10.90 11.31 -1.38
N GLU A 33 -10.02 10.88 -0.48
CA GLU A 33 -8.57 10.94 -0.70
C GLU A 33 -8.10 9.91 -1.75
N LEU A 34 -8.65 8.70 -1.75
CA LEU A 34 -8.37 7.70 -2.78
C LEU A 34 -8.78 8.17 -4.19
N LYS A 35 -9.94 8.86 -4.32
CA LYS A 35 -10.36 9.48 -5.58
C LYS A 35 -9.40 10.56 -6.06
N LYS A 36 -8.92 11.41 -5.16
CA LYS A 36 -7.90 12.41 -5.49
C LYS A 36 -6.62 11.75 -5.97
N TRP A 37 -6.19 10.69 -5.27
CA TRP A 37 -4.96 9.97 -5.61
C TRP A 37 -5.05 9.32 -6.99
N ILE A 38 -6.10 8.54 -7.26
CA ILE A 38 -6.25 7.85 -8.56
C ILE A 38 -6.32 8.85 -9.73
N SER A 39 -6.94 10.03 -9.52
CA SER A 39 -6.96 11.11 -10.51
C SER A 39 -5.57 11.69 -10.77
N LYS A 40 -4.76 11.90 -9.72
CA LYS A 40 -3.38 12.40 -9.85
C LYS A 40 -2.49 11.50 -10.70
N ILE A 41 -2.69 10.19 -10.62
CA ILE A 41 -1.93 9.20 -11.39
C ILE A 41 -2.60 8.82 -12.73
N ASN A 42 -3.70 9.49 -13.09
CA ASN A 42 -4.46 9.29 -14.33
C ASN A 42 -4.87 7.82 -14.58
N LEU A 43 -5.32 7.14 -13.51
CA LEU A 43 -5.85 5.77 -13.60
C LEU A 43 -7.36 5.73 -13.32
N LYS A 44 -7.97 4.58 -13.65
CA LYS A 44 -9.38 4.27 -13.35
C LYS A 44 -9.45 3.23 -12.24
N THR A 45 -10.57 3.14 -11.52
CA THR A 45 -10.75 2.17 -10.43
C THR A 45 -10.53 0.73 -10.88
N LYS A 46 -10.92 0.39 -12.11
CA LYS A 46 -10.69 -0.92 -12.73
C LYS A 46 -9.21 -1.33 -12.88
N ASN A 47 -8.27 -0.39 -12.73
CA ASN A 47 -6.84 -0.72 -12.72
C ASN A 47 -6.39 -1.33 -11.39
N LEU A 48 -7.17 -1.15 -10.31
CA LEU A 48 -6.91 -1.80 -9.04
C LEU A 48 -7.37 -3.26 -9.11
N LYS A 49 -6.50 -4.16 -8.74
CA LYS A 49 -6.77 -5.61 -8.74
C LYS A 49 -7.08 -6.16 -7.35
N CYS A 50 -7.52 -5.31 -6.43
CA CYS A 50 -7.88 -5.71 -5.07
C CYS A 50 -9.24 -6.39 -4.94
N GLY A 51 -10.03 -6.43 -6.01
CA GLY A 51 -11.42 -6.85 -5.93
C GLY A 51 -12.34 -5.78 -5.35
N ILE A 52 -13.63 -6.08 -5.34
CA ILE A 52 -14.69 -5.17 -4.89
C ILE A 52 -15.37 -5.79 -3.66
N HIS A 53 -15.49 -5.00 -2.59
CA HIS A 53 -16.39 -5.28 -1.47
C HIS A 53 -16.99 -3.98 -0.93
N GLY A 54 -18.02 -4.06 -0.12
CA GLY A 54 -18.58 -2.90 0.55
C GLY A 54 -17.64 -2.33 1.61
N PRO A 55 -17.81 -1.06 1.98
CA PRO A 55 -17.11 -0.47 3.13
C PRO A 55 -17.22 -1.35 4.37
N LEU A 56 -16.13 -1.46 5.14
CA LEU A 56 -16.15 -2.13 6.44
C LEU A 56 -16.92 -1.31 7.49
N ASP A 57 -17.01 0.01 7.30
CA ASP A 57 -17.90 0.86 8.09
C ASP A 57 -19.35 0.61 7.69
N LYS A 58 -20.16 0.15 8.67
CA LYS A 58 -21.57 -0.22 8.46
C LYS A 58 -22.40 0.94 7.91
N LYS A 59 -22.26 2.15 8.49
CA LYS A 59 -23.03 3.34 8.09
C LYS A 59 -22.67 3.77 6.66
N ALA A 60 -21.39 3.73 6.29
CA ALA A 60 -20.96 4.03 4.95
C ALA A 60 -21.50 3.01 3.93
N SER A 61 -21.50 1.71 4.28
CA SER A 61 -22.04 0.64 3.45
C SER A 61 -23.53 0.79 3.23
N GLU A 62 -24.32 0.94 4.30
CA GLU A 62 -25.75 1.16 4.26
C GLU A 62 -26.13 2.37 3.40
N LYS A 63 -25.42 3.50 3.56
CA LYS A 63 -25.67 4.71 2.77
C LYS A 63 -25.53 4.48 1.27
N ILE A 64 -24.57 3.67 0.85
CA ILE A 64 -24.35 3.34 -0.57
C ILE A 64 -25.50 2.45 -1.05
N ILE A 65 -25.89 1.44 -0.27
CA ILE A 65 -27.00 0.52 -0.59
C ILE A 65 -28.31 1.29 -0.71
N TYR A 66 -28.69 2.11 0.26
CA TYR A 66 -29.90 2.94 0.23
C TYR A 66 -29.92 3.93 -0.94
N SER A 67 -28.74 4.41 -1.36
CA SER A 67 -28.62 5.28 -2.54
C SER A 67 -28.69 4.50 -3.86
N ARG A 68 -28.87 3.18 -3.84
CA ARG A 68 -28.85 2.28 -5.01
C ARG A 68 -27.56 2.39 -5.85
N LYS A 69 -26.44 2.81 -5.22
CA LYS A 69 -25.13 2.91 -5.88
C LYS A 69 -24.38 1.58 -5.77
N LYS A 70 -23.51 1.32 -6.75
CA LYS A 70 -22.66 0.13 -6.74
C LYS A 70 -21.36 0.39 -5.98
N PHE A 71 -20.86 -0.62 -5.30
CA PHE A 71 -19.49 -0.63 -4.80
C PHE A 71 -18.49 -0.69 -5.95
N ASN A 72 -17.30 -0.20 -5.72
CA ASN A 72 -16.17 -0.32 -6.63
C ASN A 72 -14.87 -0.60 -5.85
N GLU A 73 -13.78 -0.74 -6.54
CA GLU A 73 -12.49 -1.14 -5.98
C GLU A 73 -11.96 -0.17 -4.90
N LEU A 74 -12.34 1.12 -4.93
CA LEU A 74 -11.94 2.08 -3.89
C LEU A 74 -12.57 1.80 -2.53
N HIS A 75 -13.67 1.04 -2.48
CA HIS A 75 -14.28 0.63 -1.22
C HIS A 75 -13.55 -0.54 -0.55
N ASN A 76 -12.71 -1.27 -1.32
CA ASN A 76 -11.85 -2.30 -0.76
C ASN A 76 -10.87 -1.69 0.24
N ASN A 77 -10.77 -2.26 1.43
CA ASN A 77 -9.92 -1.79 2.52
C ASN A 77 -8.43 -1.70 2.17
N CYS A 78 -7.99 -2.42 1.13
CA CYS A 78 -6.62 -2.40 0.62
C CYS A 78 -6.41 -1.48 -0.58
N ALA A 79 -7.41 -0.67 -0.98
CA ALA A 79 -7.30 0.17 -2.19
C ALA A 79 -6.10 1.12 -2.13
N GLY A 80 -5.77 1.69 -0.97
CA GLY A 80 -4.58 2.54 -0.78
C GLY A 80 -3.28 1.80 -1.08
N LYS A 81 -3.12 0.56 -0.60
CA LYS A 81 -1.97 -0.31 -0.89
C LYS A 81 -1.83 -0.55 -2.40
N HIS A 82 -2.94 -0.82 -3.09
CA HIS A 82 -2.93 -1.04 -4.54
C HIS A 82 -2.61 0.23 -5.31
N LEU A 83 -3.12 1.39 -4.89
CA LEU A 83 -2.72 2.69 -5.48
C LEU A 83 -1.23 2.95 -5.29
N ALA A 84 -0.66 2.65 -4.13
CA ALA A 84 0.78 2.80 -3.89
C ALA A 84 1.61 1.93 -4.83
N MET A 85 1.24 0.66 -5.02
CA MET A 85 1.91 -0.25 -5.95
C MET A 85 1.82 0.25 -7.41
N LEU A 86 0.63 0.67 -7.86
CA LEU A 86 0.42 1.21 -9.19
C LEU A 86 1.22 2.51 -9.40
N THR A 87 1.21 3.41 -8.42
CA THR A 87 1.96 4.67 -8.48
C THR A 87 3.47 4.41 -8.58
N SER A 88 3.99 3.44 -7.82
CA SER A 88 5.37 3.00 -7.93
C SER A 88 5.70 2.42 -9.32
N CYS A 89 4.81 1.61 -9.88
CA CYS A 89 5.00 1.10 -11.24
C CYS A 89 5.06 2.22 -12.27
N LEU A 90 4.16 3.20 -12.19
CA LEU A 90 4.11 4.33 -13.11
C LEU A 90 5.37 5.20 -13.06
N VAL A 91 5.88 5.51 -11.85
CA VAL A 91 7.08 6.36 -11.72
C VAL A 91 8.33 5.66 -12.23
N ASN A 92 8.36 4.34 -12.17
CA ASN A 92 9.48 3.51 -12.62
C ASN A 92 9.27 2.92 -14.03
N ASN A 93 8.28 3.40 -14.79
CA ASN A 93 7.94 2.93 -16.14
C ASN A 93 7.74 1.40 -16.22
N GLN A 94 7.11 0.81 -15.20
CA GLN A 94 6.84 -0.61 -15.11
C GLN A 94 5.41 -0.93 -15.55
N ASN A 95 5.16 -2.15 -16.00
CA ASN A 95 3.84 -2.59 -16.44
C ASN A 95 2.85 -2.63 -15.28
N ILE A 96 1.75 -1.88 -15.40
CA ILE A 96 0.70 -1.81 -14.38
C ILE A 96 -0.31 -2.97 -14.45
N ASN A 97 -0.32 -3.76 -15.55
CA ASN A 97 -1.33 -4.80 -15.73
C ASN A 97 -1.05 -6.07 -14.91
N ASN A 98 0.20 -6.31 -14.54
CA ASN A 98 0.63 -7.50 -13.81
C ASN A 98 1.44 -7.17 -12.55
N TYR A 99 1.19 -6.00 -11.94
CA TYR A 99 1.94 -5.49 -10.79
C TYR A 99 1.88 -6.39 -9.53
N LEU A 100 0.96 -7.36 -9.50
CA LEU A 100 0.82 -8.34 -8.42
C LEU A 100 1.62 -9.63 -8.67
N ASP A 101 2.15 -9.84 -9.88
CA ASP A 101 2.86 -11.07 -10.19
C ASP A 101 4.14 -11.19 -9.37
N TYR A 102 4.40 -12.38 -8.82
CA TYR A 102 5.59 -12.65 -8.00
C TYR A 102 6.89 -12.21 -8.68
N ASN A 103 7.01 -12.41 -9.99
CA ASN A 103 8.21 -12.10 -10.76
C ASN A 103 8.25 -10.65 -11.29
N HIS A 104 7.21 -9.85 -11.05
CA HIS A 104 7.18 -8.45 -11.45
C HIS A 104 8.29 -7.66 -10.75
N THR A 105 8.92 -6.71 -11.45
CA THR A 105 10.04 -5.90 -10.91
C THR A 105 9.65 -5.18 -9.63
N HIS A 106 8.45 -4.59 -9.58
CA HIS A 106 7.94 -3.96 -8.36
C HIS A 106 7.90 -4.93 -7.17
N GLN A 107 7.40 -6.17 -7.37
CA GLN A 107 7.34 -7.18 -6.31
C GLN A 107 8.73 -7.71 -5.91
N LYS A 108 9.69 -7.74 -6.82
CA LYS A 108 11.10 -8.02 -6.49
C LYS A 108 11.67 -6.93 -5.59
N ASN A 109 11.40 -5.65 -5.89
CA ASN A 109 11.85 -4.52 -5.06
C ASN A 109 11.24 -4.57 -3.65
N ILE A 110 9.94 -4.89 -3.53
CA ILE A 110 9.30 -5.09 -2.22
C ILE A 110 10.00 -6.20 -1.43
N ARG A 111 10.29 -7.34 -2.06
CA ARG A 111 11.02 -8.45 -1.39
C ARG A 111 12.43 -8.05 -0.97
N GLN A 112 13.13 -7.24 -1.75
CA GLN A 112 14.47 -6.75 -1.36
C GLN A 112 14.39 -5.91 -0.08
N VAL A 113 13.40 -5.02 0.04
CA VAL A 113 13.17 -4.24 1.27
C VAL A 113 12.84 -5.17 2.44
N PHE A 114 11.92 -6.14 2.26
CA PHE A 114 11.64 -7.13 3.29
C PHE A 114 12.90 -7.91 3.69
N ASN A 115 13.67 -8.43 2.72
CA ASN A 115 14.89 -9.17 3.00
C ASN A 115 15.87 -8.35 3.86
N LYS A 116 16.00 -7.06 3.56
CA LYS A 116 16.87 -6.14 4.27
C LYS A 116 16.41 -5.93 5.71
N PHE A 117 15.17 -5.54 5.91
CA PHE A 117 14.65 -5.25 7.25
C PHE A 117 14.52 -6.49 8.13
N THR A 118 14.09 -7.63 7.57
CA THR A 118 13.89 -8.89 8.31
C THR A 118 15.16 -9.73 8.44
N GLU A 119 16.24 -9.38 7.73
CA GLU A 119 17.45 -10.17 7.58
C GLU A 119 17.13 -11.64 7.15
N THR A 120 16.13 -11.78 6.27
CA THR A 120 15.65 -13.09 5.78
C THR A 120 15.59 -13.09 4.26
N LYS A 121 16.22 -14.07 3.61
CA LYS A 121 16.11 -14.23 2.16
C LYS A 121 14.78 -14.91 1.82
N LEU A 122 13.81 -14.11 1.33
CA LEU A 122 12.51 -14.60 0.89
C LEU A 122 12.61 -15.41 -0.41
N SER A 123 11.82 -16.46 -0.51
CA SER A 123 11.67 -17.32 -1.67
C SER A 123 10.19 -17.60 -1.95
N LYS A 124 9.88 -18.36 -3.00
CA LYS A 124 8.51 -18.82 -3.28
C LYS A 124 7.90 -19.64 -2.15
N LYS A 125 8.70 -20.30 -1.31
CA LYS A 125 8.20 -21.06 -0.14
C LYS A 125 7.56 -20.17 0.93
N ASN A 126 7.94 -18.90 0.96
CA ASN A 126 7.39 -17.91 1.90
C ASN A 126 6.20 -17.13 1.33
N PHE A 127 5.91 -17.31 0.04
CA PHE A 127 4.92 -16.52 -0.70
C PHE A 127 3.52 -17.09 -0.57
N SER A 128 2.55 -16.20 -0.41
CA SER A 128 1.13 -16.48 -0.61
C SER A 128 0.41 -15.22 -1.12
N LEU A 129 -0.89 -15.31 -1.37
CA LEU A 129 -1.72 -14.17 -1.75
C LEU A 129 -2.59 -13.75 -0.56
N ASP A 130 -2.71 -12.46 -0.37
CA ASP A 130 -3.65 -11.83 0.56
C ASP A 130 -5.08 -11.90 0.01
N GLY A 131 -6.09 -11.64 0.83
CA GLY A 131 -7.49 -11.57 0.41
C GLY A 131 -7.78 -10.52 -0.67
N CYS A 132 -6.91 -9.52 -0.82
CA CYS A 132 -6.95 -8.54 -1.91
C CYS A 132 -6.07 -8.92 -3.11
N SER A 133 -5.63 -10.16 -3.22
CA SER A 133 -4.74 -10.69 -4.26
C SER A 133 -3.31 -10.11 -4.24
N ALA A 134 -2.94 -9.27 -3.28
CA ALA A 134 -1.59 -8.77 -3.17
C ALA A 134 -0.65 -9.86 -2.64
N PRO A 135 0.60 -9.94 -3.16
CA PRO A 135 1.63 -10.79 -2.59
C PRO A 135 1.88 -10.50 -1.12
N GLN A 136 1.95 -11.54 -0.30
CA GLN A 136 2.37 -11.49 1.09
C GLN A 136 3.35 -12.61 1.40
N TYR A 137 4.03 -12.51 2.54
CA TYR A 137 5.13 -13.40 2.88
C TYR A 137 5.06 -13.84 4.34
N SER A 138 5.39 -15.11 4.59
CA SER A 138 5.56 -15.65 5.94
C SER A 138 6.96 -15.39 6.48
N PHE A 139 7.06 -15.06 7.76
CA PHE A 139 8.31 -14.81 8.46
C PHE A 139 8.33 -15.54 9.80
N LYS A 140 9.52 -15.89 10.27
CA LYS A 140 9.72 -16.28 11.67
C LYS A 140 9.53 -15.06 12.57
N ILE A 141 8.97 -15.21 13.76
CA ILE A 141 8.77 -14.12 14.74
C ILE A 141 10.07 -13.35 14.99
N LYS A 142 11.21 -14.06 15.14
CA LYS A 142 12.53 -13.44 15.27
C LYS A 142 12.86 -12.46 14.13
N SER A 143 12.49 -12.79 12.88
CA SER A 143 12.72 -11.91 11.73
C SER A 143 11.80 -10.68 11.75
N ILE A 144 10.56 -10.82 12.24
CA ILE A 144 9.65 -9.70 12.46
C ILE A 144 10.21 -8.75 13.53
N SER A 145 10.71 -9.28 14.65
CA SER A 145 11.36 -8.49 15.69
C SER A 145 12.57 -7.71 15.16
N LYS A 146 13.39 -8.35 14.31
CA LYS A 146 14.51 -7.66 13.64
C LYS A 146 14.03 -6.53 12.74
N ALA A 147 12.97 -6.78 11.95
CA ALA A 147 12.41 -5.75 11.06
C ALA A 147 11.91 -4.53 11.85
N LEU A 148 11.23 -4.72 12.96
CA LEU A 148 10.79 -3.63 13.84
C LEU A 148 11.97 -2.86 14.44
N ASN A 149 13.00 -3.55 14.93
CA ASN A 149 14.21 -2.91 15.43
C ASN A 149 14.94 -2.10 14.33
N ASN A 150 15.08 -2.67 13.13
CA ASN A 150 15.68 -1.97 12.00
C ASN A 150 14.84 -0.78 11.54
N LEU A 151 13.51 -0.86 11.61
CA LEU A 151 12.60 0.26 11.34
C LEU A 151 12.83 1.42 12.34
N ILE A 152 12.96 1.11 13.64
CA ILE A 152 13.28 2.11 14.67
C ILE A 152 14.67 2.73 14.43
N LYS A 153 15.67 1.91 14.08
CA LYS A 153 17.01 2.41 13.73
C LYS A 153 16.96 3.34 12.52
N SER A 154 16.19 2.98 11.47
CA SER A 154 16.00 3.84 10.30
C SER A 154 15.36 5.17 10.69
N TYR A 155 14.31 5.15 11.51
CA TYR A 155 13.66 6.37 12.01
C TYR A 155 14.63 7.30 12.75
N LYS A 156 15.57 6.73 13.50
CA LYS A 156 16.62 7.46 14.22
C LYS A 156 17.83 7.85 13.37
N GLY A 157 17.86 7.46 12.09
CA GLY A 157 18.98 7.76 11.19
C GLY A 157 20.17 6.79 11.24
N PHE A 158 20.03 5.65 11.94
CA PHE A 158 21.08 4.64 12.12
C PHE A 158 20.95 3.41 11.22
N TYR A 159 20.07 3.44 10.24
CA TYR A 159 19.85 2.35 9.29
C TYR A 159 19.34 2.90 7.97
N ASP A 160 19.29 2.06 6.93
CA ASP A 160 18.86 2.44 5.57
C ASP A 160 17.42 2.97 5.51
N TYR A 161 17.11 3.77 4.48
CA TYR A 161 15.80 4.34 4.22
C TYR A 161 15.29 5.30 5.32
N SER A 162 16.19 6.04 5.98
CA SER A 162 15.85 6.91 7.10
C SER A 162 14.75 7.92 6.76
N GLU A 163 14.87 8.62 5.65
CA GLU A 163 13.90 9.65 5.24
C GLU A 163 12.55 9.04 4.85
N GLU A 164 12.56 7.90 4.15
CA GLU A 164 11.34 7.20 3.80
C GLU A 164 10.62 6.66 5.03
N VAL A 165 11.36 6.14 6.02
CA VAL A 165 10.80 5.64 7.27
C VAL A 165 10.23 6.77 8.12
N LYS A 166 10.93 7.90 8.22
CA LYS A 166 10.42 9.10 8.90
C LYS A 166 9.13 9.58 8.26
N THR A 167 9.12 9.72 6.94
CA THR A 167 7.94 10.12 6.17
C THR A 167 6.77 9.18 6.40
N LEU A 168 7.02 7.86 6.36
CA LEU A 168 6.01 6.83 6.58
C LEU A 168 5.41 6.93 7.99
N ILE A 169 6.25 6.90 9.02
CA ILE A 169 5.81 6.89 10.42
C ILE A 169 5.08 8.18 10.76
N ASN A 170 5.63 9.34 10.39
CA ASN A 170 4.98 10.62 10.62
C ASN A 170 3.62 10.72 9.92
N SER A 171 3.54 10.22 8.67
CA SER A 171 2.27 10.21 7.93
C SER A 171 1.20 9.38 8.64
N VAL A 172 1.56 8.22 9.22
CA VAL A 172 0.63 7.38 9.98
C VAL A 172 0.22 8.03 11.30
N LEU A 173 1.18 8.63 12.03
CA LEU A 173 0.90 9.31 13.31
C LEU A 173 0.00 10.54 13.15
N GLU A 174 0.15 11.28 12.04
CA GLU A 174 -0.68 12.45 11.73
C GLU A 174 -2.08 12.08 11.22
N ASN A 175 -2.31 10.85 10.82
CA ASN A 175 -3.58 10.38 10.24
C ASN A 175 -3.99 9.04 10.85
N PRO A 176 -4.37 9.00 12.15
CA PRO A 176 -4.72 7.79 12.90
C PRO A 176 -6.04 7.13 12.43
#